data_052f48b57434ace152d57848cdeda0e6
#
_entry.id   052f48b57434ace152d57848cdeda0e6
#
_cell.length_a   1.000
_cell.length_b   1.000
_cell.length_c   1.000
_cell.angle_alpha   90.00
_cell.angle_beta   90.00
_cell.angle_gamma   90.00
#
_symmetry.space_group_name_H-M   'P 1'
#
loop_
_entity.id
_entity.type
_entity.pdbx_description
1 polymer ?
#
loop_
_entity_poly.entity_id
_entity_poly.type
_entity_poly.pdbx_seq_one_letter_code
_entity_poly.pdbx_strand_id
1 'polypeptide(L)'
;MDTMPVRAVQGRISNGRYDFNLLVSCGWGEYAEAKREIVRLLVDLGDKQPEVRKTLARGITGVRTSLDPRSVIMALRATFQKDPSVIQHTSKWIPIDLWTDSNIESIKEWVTKLRGMIGTGETWRMTVETRRYTALHKIDIIREVAELIDERVDLENPDKILRIEFIDKHAGISVLKPYEIFSAIRTQSLMTRT
;
A
#
# COMPACT_ATOMS: atom_id res chain seq x y z
N MET A 1 15.87 -2.05 -24.80
CA MET A 1 14.96 -2.83 -23.95
C MET A 1 14.05 -1.85 -23.26
N ASP A 2 12.84 -1.73 -23.79
CA ASP A 2 11.87 -0.73 -23.36
C ASP A 2 11.32 -1.06 -21.98
N THR A 3 11.65 -0.24 -21.00
CA THR A 3 10.98 -0.25 -19.70
C THR A 3 9.59 0.33 -19.89
N MET A 4 8.58 -0.53 -19.98
CA MET A 4 7.17 -0.11 -19.99
C MET A 4 6.89 0.77 -18.76
N PRO A 5 6.32 1.95 -18.94
CA PRO A 5 5.93 2.79 -17.82
C PRO A 5 4.80 2.10 -17.02
N VAL A 6 4.95 2.08 -15.69
CA VAL A 6 4.03 1.49 -14.71
C VAL A 6 2.56 1.95 -14.83
N ARG A 7 2.27 2.94 -15.66
CA ARG A 7 0.93 3.46 -15.96
C ARG A 7 0.00 2.53 -16.75
N ALA A 8 0.48 1.39 -17.26
CA ALA A 8 -0.30 0.53 -18.16
C ALA A 8 -0.91 -0.72 -17.51
N VAL A 9 -0.68 -0.97 -16.22
CA VAL A 9 -1.21 -2.16 -15.53
C VAL A 9 -2.43 -1.81 -14.69
N GLN A 10 -3.44 -1.18 -15.30
CA GLN A 10 -4.77 -1.13 -14.70
C GLN A 10 -5.48 -2.46 -15.00
N GLY A 11 -5.26 -3.45 -14.13
CA GLY A 11 -6.08 -4.65 -14.11
C GLY A 11 -7.55 -4.26 -13.92
N ARG A 12 -8.39 -4.53 -14.91
CA ARG A 12 -9.84 -4.38 -14.78
C ARG A 12 -10.34 -5.38 -13.75
N ILE A 13 -10.58 -4.89 -12.53
CA ILE A 13 -11.36 -5.65 -11.56
C ILE A 13 -12.82 -5.52 -11.97
N SER A 14 -13.45 -6.65 -12.25
CA SER A 14 -14.89 -6.75 -12.36
C SER A 14 -15.52 -6.25 -11.08
N ASN A 15 -16.34 -5.20 -11.16
CA ASN A 15 -17.24 -4.66 -10.15
C ASN A 15 -16.85 -3.39 -9.38
N GLY A 16 -16.04 -2.47 -9.90
CA GLY A 16 -16.07 -1.04 -9.49
C GLY A 16 -15.84 -0.69 -8.01
N ARG A 17 -15.62 -1.66 -7.13
CA ARG A 17 -15.63 -1.47 -5.67
C ARG A 17 -14.25 -1.27 -5.05
N TYR A 18 -13.19 -1.77 -5.70
CA TYR A 18 -11.80 -1.67 -5.25
C TYR A 18 -10.92 -1.12 -6.37
N ASP A 19 -10.90 0.19 -6.48
CA ASP A 19 -10.09 0.96 -7.43
C ASP A 19 -9.18 1.98 -6.71
N PHE A 20 -8.98 1.75 -5.41
CA PHE A 20 -8.13 2.59 -4.58
C PHE A 20 -6.68 2.46 -4.97
N ASN A 21 -5.95 3.56 -5.01
CA ASN A 21 -4.50 3.56 -5.19
C ASN A 21 -3.74 3.89 -3.90
N LEU A 22 -4.47 4.13 -2.79
CA LEU A 22 -3.93 4.23 -1.44
C LEU A 22 -4.85 3.50 -0.45
N LEU A 23 -4.25 2.83 0.53
CA LEU A 23 -4.90 2.39 1.76
C LEU A 23 -4.39 3.22 2.93
N VAL A 24 -5.30 3.71 3.74
CA VAL A 24 -4.99 4.55 4.89
C VAL A 24 -5.57 3.95 6.15
N SER A 25 -4.72 3.76 7.16
CA SER A 25 -5.14 3.30 8.49
C SER A 25 -5.57 4.47 9.36
N CYS A 26 -6.67 4.31 10.08
CA CYS A 26 -7.19 5.30 11.05
C CYS A 26 -7.60 4.61 12.36
N GLY A 27 -7.81 5.41 13.40
CA GLY A 27 -8.33 4.94 14.69
C GLY A 27 -9.70 4.31 14.56
N TRP A 28 -10.02 3.43 15.50
CA TRP A 28 -11.33 2.79 15.54
C TRP A 28 -12.41 3.84 15.87
N GLY A 29 -13.43 3.95 15.03
CA GLY A 29 -14.48 4.98 15.18
C GLY A 29 -14.17 6.33 14.54
N GLU A 30 -12.92 6.60 14.15
CA GLU A 30 -12.44 7.91 13.66
C GLU A 30 -12.54 8.09 12.14
N TYR A 31 -13.40 7.33 11.47
CA TYR A 31 -13.50 7.40 10.01
C TYR A 31 -13.83 8.82 9.49
N ALA A 32 -14.74 9.53 10.17
CA ALA A 32 -15.16 10.85 9.70
C ALA A 32 -14.03 11.88 9.81
N GLU A 33 -13.28 11.84 10.89
CA GLU A 33 -12.10 12.67 11.16
C GLU A 33 -10.97 12.33 10.18
N ALA A 34 -10.65 11.05 10.06
CA ALA A 34 -9.66 10.56 9.11
C ALA A 34 -10.01 10.93 7.66
N LYS A 35 -11.28 10.82 7.27
CA LYS A 35 -11.72 11.23 5.93
C LYS A 35 -11.47 12.72 5.70
N ARG A 36 -11.81 13.59 6.66
CA ARG A 36 -11.55 15.04 6.56
C ARG A 36 -10.06 15.33 6.45
N GLU A 37 -9.25 14.67 7.27
CA GLU A 37 -7.79 14.80 7.26
C GLU A 37 -7.21 14.36 5.91
N ILE A 38 -7.60 13.19 5.39
CA ILE A 38 -7.14 12.66 4.10
C ILE A 38 -7.48 13.63 2.97
N VAL A 39 -8.74 14.10 2.91
CA VAL A 39 -9.18 15.03 1.87
C VAL A 39 -8.39 16.32 1.94
N ARG A 40 -8.23 16.93 3.13
CA ARG A 40 -7.45 18.15 3.32
C ARG A 40 -6.01 17.96 2.84
N LEU A 41 -5.32 16.91 3.28
CA LEU A 41 -3.93 16.65 2.92
C LEU A 41 -3.75 16.46 1.41
N LEU A 42 -4.66 15.74 0.74
CA LEU A 42 -4.57 15.52 -0.70
C LEU A 42 -4.90 16.77 -1.51
N VAL A 43 -5.88 17.57 -1.06
CA VAL A 43 -6.20 18.87 -1.68
C VAL A 43 -5.03 19.84 -1.56
N ASP A 44 -4.39 19.91 -0.39
CA ASP A 44 -3.18 20.72 -0.18
C ASP A 44 -2.02 20.32 -1.08
N LEU A 45 -1.96 19.04 -1.47
CA LEU A 45 -1.00 18.50 -2.44
C LEU A 45 -1.42 18.68 -3.91
N GLY A 46 -2.62 19.21 -4.17
CA GLY A 46 -3.10 19.53 -5.52
C GLY A 46 -4.11 18.54 -6.12
N ASP A 47 -4.59 17.53 -5.36
CA ASP A 47 -5.69 16.70 -5.81
C ASP A 47 -7.02 17.45 -5.68
N LYS A 48 -7.65 17.75 -6.79
CA LYS A 48 -8.89 18.57 -6.80
C LYS A 48 -10.12 17.81 -6.29
N GLN A 49 -10.12 16.49 -6.39
CA GLN A 49 -11.28 15.64 -6.08
C GLN A 49 -10.85 14.26 -5.56
N PRO A 50 -10.19 14.18 -4.39
CA PRO A 50 -9.83 12.89 -3.81
C PRO A 50 -11.07 12.14 -3.37
N GLU A 51 -11.17 10.86 -3.73
CA GLU A 51 -12.25 9.99 -3.30
C GLU A 51 -11.81 9.19 -2.06
N VAL A 52 -12.59 9.27 -0.98
CA VAL A 52 -12.31 8.56 0.27
C VAL A 52 -13.52 7.72 0.65
N ARG A 53 -13.34 6.41 0.71
CA ARG A 53 -14.42 5.43 0.97
C ARG A 53 -14.04 4.44 2.07
N LYS A 54 -15.04 3.99 2.83
CA LYS A 54 -14.86 2.87 3.78
C LYS A 54 -14.54 1.59 3.02
N THR A 55 -13.59 0.83 3.54
CA THR A 55 -13.41 -0.58 3.14
C THR A 55 -14.23 -1.50 4.04
N LEU A 56 -14.26 -2.79 3.72
CA LEU A 56 -14.86 -3.80 4.61
C LEU A 56 -13.99 -4.08 5.85
N ALA A 57 -12.73 -3.66 5.85
CA ALA A 57 -11.83 -3.78 6.98
C ALA A 57 -11.97 -2.58 7.92
N ARG A 58 -12.26 -2.84 9.20
CA ARG A 58 -12.34 -1.79 10.23
C ARG A 58 -10.99 -1.09 10.37
N GLY A 59 -11.02 0.25 10.49
CA GLY A 59 -9.81 1.07 10.63
C GLY A 59 -8.97 1.19 9.35
N ILE A 60 -9.49 0.73 8.20
CA ILE A 60 -8.85 0.88 6.89
C ILE A 60 -9.78 1.63 5.95
N THR A 61 -9.26 2.70 5.40
CA THR A 61 -9.94 3.56 4.43
C THR A 61 -9.29 3.40 3.07
N GLY A 62 -10.10 3.21 2.03
CA GLY A 62 -9.66 3.22 0.64
C GLY A 62 -9.67 4.64 0.10
N VAL A 63 -8.62 5.02 -0.59
CA VAL A 63 -8.47 6.34 -1.17
C VAL A 63 -8.09 6.21 -2.65
N ARG A 64 -8.78 6.96 -3.50
CA ARG A 64 -8.42 7.17 -4.89
C ARG A 64 -8.00 8.61 -5.07
N THR A 65 -6.74 8.81 -5.42
CA THR A 65 -6.16 10.13 -5.73
C THR A 65 -5.74 10.19 -7.19
N SER A 66 -5.82 11.38 -7.78
CA SER A 66 -5.29 11.67 -9.11
C SER A 66 -3.77 11.85 -9.12
N LEU A 67 -3.17 12.05 -7.95
CA LEU A 67 -1.73 12.20 -7.77
C LEU A 67 -1.02 10.84 -7.84
N ASP A 68 0.28 10.85 -8.11
CA ASP A 68 1.10 9.65 -7.93
C ASP A 68 1.16 9.27 -6.44
N PRO A 69 0.70 8.07 -6.05
CA PRO A 69 0.62 7.68 -4.63
C PRO A 69 1.97 7.70 -3.91
N ARG A 70 3.08 7.40 -4.62
CA ARG A 70 4.42 7.43 -4.02
C ARG A 70 4.87 8.85 -3.75
N SER A 71 4.59 9.77 -4.64
CA SER A 71 4.84 11.20 -4.45
C SER A 71 4.04 11.76 -3.28
N VAL A 72 2.78 11.34 -3.11
CA VAL A 72 1.96 11.66 -1.92
C VAL A 72 2.66 11.21 -0.64
N ILE A 73 3.16 9.97 -0.59
CA ILE A 73 3.88 9.46 0.60
C ILE A 73 5.12 10.32 0.92
N MET A 74 5.90 10.68 -0.09
CA MET A 74 7.08 11.51 0.11
C MET A 74 6.73 12.90 0.64
N ALA A 75 5.69 13.52 0.10
CA ALA A 75 5.21 14.83 0.56
C ALA A 75 4.66 14.77 1.99
N LEU A 76 3.85 13.76 2.32
CA LEU A 76 3.33 13.54 3.68
C LEU A 76 4.47 13.36 4.69
N ARG A 77 5.50 12.60 4.34
CA ARG A 77 6.68 12.41 5.19
C ARG A 77 7.40 13.73 5.46
N ALA A 78 7.64 14.54 4.42
CA ALA A 78 8.28 15.83 4.53
C ALA A 78 7.45 16.81 5.37
N THR A 79 6.12 16.83 5.21
CA THR A 79 5.21 17.66 5.99
C THR A 79 5.19 17.23 7.45
N PHE A 80 5.06 15.92 7.72
CA PHE A 80 5.05 15.37 9.08
C PHE A 80 6.38 15.60 9.83
N GLN A 81 7.51 15.56 9.13
CA GLN A 81 8.81 15.87 9.74
C GLN A 81 8.93 17.33 10.20
N LYS A 82 8.28 18.26 9.49
CA LYS A 82 8.25 19.68 9.87
C LYS A 82 7.27 19.94 11.00
N ASP A 83 6.11 19.34 10.94
CA ASP A 83 5.04 19.48 11.92
C ASP A 83 4.25 18.17 12.06
N PRO A 84 4.54 17.36 13.09
CA PRO A 84 3.80 16.11 13.34
C PRO A 84 2.31 16.33 13.64
N SER A 85 1.89 17.52 14.04
CA SER A 85 0.48 17.80 14.37
C SER A 85 -0.45 17.81 13.16
N VAL A 86 0.09 17.84 11.94
CA VAL A 86 -0.72 17.86 10.71
C VAL A 86 -1.40 16.51 10.42
N ILE A 87 -0.93 15.42 11.04
CA ILE A 87 -1.50 14.08 10.90
C ILE A 87 -1.88 13.55 12.29
N GLN A 88 -3.16 13.53 12.59
CA GLN A 88 -3.70 13.21 13.92
C GLN A 88 -4.63 11.97 13.89
N HIS A 89 -5.39 11.78 12.82
CA HIS A 89 -6.42 10.75 12.71
C HIS A 89 -6.03 9.59 11.81
N THR A 90 -4.93 9.74 11.05
CA THR A 90 -4.39 8.68 10.21
C THR A 90 -3.00 8.27 10.70
N SER A 91 -2.68 6.98 10.59
CA SER A 91 -1.42 6.45 11.14
C SER A 91 -0.50 5.81 10.10
N LYS A 92 -1.07 5.25 9.04
CA LYS A 92 -0.29 4.55 8.01
C LYS A 92 -0.92 4.75 6.65
N TRP A 93 -0.09 5.03 5.63
CA TRP A 93 -0.51 5.21 4.26
C TRP A 93 0.31 4.29 3.37
N ILE A 94 -0.36 3.53 2.51
CA ILE A 94 0.23 2.47 1.71
C ILE A 94 -0.25 2.63 0.26
N PRO A 95 0.65 2.87 -0.70
CA PRO A 95 0.33 2.79 -2.12
C PRO A 95 -0.11 1.38 -2.52
N ILE A 96 -1.11 1.30 -3.39
CA ILE A 96 -1.57 0.05 -4.00
C ILE A 96 -1.40 0.15 -5.50
N ASP A 97 -0.63 -0.76 -6.09
CA ASP A 97 -0.37 -0.78 -7.52
C ASP A 97 -1.52 -1.37 -8.31
N LEU A 98 -2.13 -2.42 -7.76
CA LEU A 98 -3.30 -3.06 -8.38
C LEU A 98 -4.16 -3.80 -7.35
N TRP A 99 -5.39 -4.10 -7.75
CA TRP A 99 -6.31 -4.97 -7.03
C TRP A 99 -6.65 -6.20 -7.87
N THR A 100 -6.80 -7.35 -7.21
CA THR A 100 -7.22 -8.61 -7.81
C THR A 100 -8.13 -9.38 -6.86
N ASP A 101 -8.65 -10.52 -7.31
CA ASP A 101 -9.36 -11.45 -6.45
C ASP A 101 -8.40 -12.07 -5.42
N SER A 102 -8.92 -12.39 -4.23
CA SER A 102 -8.13 -12.90 -3.10
C SER A 102 -7.78 -14.39 -3.20
N ASN A 103 -7.92 -15.04 -4.37
CA ASN A 103 -7.47 -16.41 -4.59
C ASN A 103 -5.98 -16.45 -4.95
N ILE A 104 -5.35 -17.60 -4.70
CA ILE A 104 -3.90 -17.73 -4.86
C ILE A 104 -3.45 -17.64 -6.33
N GLU A 105 -4.26 -18.16 -7.26
CA GLU A 105 -3.98 -18.16 -8.69
C GLU A 105 -3.89 -16.73 -9.23
N SER A 106 -4.88 -15.90 -8.93
CA SER A 106 -4.90 -14.49 -9.32
C SER A 106 -3.73 -13.72 -8.72
N ILE A 107 -3.38 -13.99 -7.46
CA ILE A 107 -2.23 -13.36 -6.80
C ILE A 107 -0.93 -13.76 -7.49
N LYS A 108 -0.71 -15.06 -7.76
CA LYS A 108 0.48 -15.57 -8.44
C LYS A 108 0.63 -14.97 -9.84
N GLU A 109 -0.46 -14.87 -10.60
CA GLU A 109 -0.47 -14.24 -11.92
C GLU A 109 0.05 -12.80 -11.85
N TRP A 110 -0.49 -11.99 -10.92
CA TRP A 110 -0.10 -10.60 -10.81
C TRP A 110 1.29 -10.39 -10.20
N VAL A 111 1.69 -11.20 -9.23
CA VAL A 111 3.06 -11.15 -8.69
C VAL A 111 4.07 -11.49 -9.79
N THR A 112 3.79 -12.47 -10.65
CA THR A 112 4.65 -12.79 -11.81
C THR A 112 4.83 -11.59 -12.74
N LYS A 113 3.80 -10.76 -12.93
CA LYS A 113 3.89 -9.53 -13.72
C LYS A 113 4.66 -8.42 -13.01
N LEU A 114 4.54 -8.35 -11.69
CA LEU A 114 5.15 -7.29 -10.87
C LEU A 114 6.57 -7.60 -10.41
N ARG A 115 7.00 -8.88 -10.40
CA ARG A 115 8.32 -9.28 -9.89
C ARG A 115 9.48 -8.52 -10.55
N GLY A 116 9.35 -8.13 -11.81
CA GLY A 116 10.34 -7.32 -12.51
C GLY A 116 10.57 -5.91 -11.92
N MET A 117 9.73 -5.47 -10.97
CA MET A 117 9.97 -4.25 -10.20
C MET A 117 10.99 -4.45 -9.07
N ILE A 118 11.35 -5.70 -8.77
CA ILE A 118 12.49 -6.07 -7.93
C ILE A 118 13.66 -6.26 -8.90
N GLY A 119 14.61 -5.33 -8.88
CA GLY A 119 15.74 -5.34 -9.81
C GLY A 119 16.72 -6.46 -9.49
N THR A 120 17.45 -6.91 -10.50
CA THR A 120 18.52 -7.91 -10.32
C THR A 120 19.54 -7.43 -9.28
N GLY A 121 19.75 -8.24 -8.25
CA GLY A 121 20.65 -7.93 -7.14
C GLY A 121 20.04 -7.11 -6.01
N GLU A 122 18.81 -6.62 -6.15
CA GLU A 122 18.05 -6.05 -5.02
C GLU A 122 17.62 -7.15 -4.05
N THR A 123 17.51 -6.80 -2.78
CA THR A 123 16.95 -7.68 -1.77
C THR A 123 15.47 -7.35 -1.56
N TRP A 124 14.70 -8.34 -1.12
CA TRP A 124 13.29 -8.14 -0.90
C TRP A 124 12.75 -8.88 0.32
N ARG A 125 11.57 -8.46 0.75
CA ARG A 125 10.75 -9.23 1.69
C ARG A 125 9.28 -9.16 1.30
N MET A 126 8.52 -10.14 1.78
CA MET A 126 7.07 -10.12 1.66
C MET A 126 6.40 -9.63 2.95
N THR A 127 5.35 -8.85 2.79
CA THR A 127 4.43 -8.49 3.88
C THR A 127 3.01 -8.82 3.46
N VAL A 128 2.36 -9.70 4.20
CA VAL A 128 0.96 -10.10 3.96
C VAL A 128 0.12 -9.65 5.15
N GLU A 129 -0.91 -8.87 4.88
CA GLU A 129 -1.90 -8.45 5.86
C GLU A 129 -3.28 -9.01 5.48
N THR A 130 -3.92 -9.65 6.43
CA THR A 130 -5.24 -10.28 6.20
C THR A 130 -6.29 -9.61 7.08
N ARG A 131 -7.36 -9.10 6.44
CA ARG A 131 -8.50 -8.48 7.12
C ARG A 131 -9.79 -9.05 6.55
N ARG A 132 -10.60 -9.69 7.42
CA ARG A 132 -11.83 -10.39 7.01
C ARG A 132 -11.57 -11.45 5.93
N TYR A 133 -10.41 -12.07 5.97
CA TYR A 133 -9.99 -13.11 5.04
C TYR A 133 -9.56 -14.34 5.83
N THR A 134 -10.12 -15.51 5.51
CA THR A 134 -9.91 -16.77 6.23
C THR A 134 -9.69 -17.97 5.30
N ALA A 135 -9.68 -17.75 3.97
CA ALA A 135 -9.63 -18.86 3.01
C ALA A 135 -8.26 -19.55 2.98
N LEU A 136 -7.16 -18.82 3.23
CA LEU A 136 -5.81 -19.35 3.27
C LEU A 136 -5.06 -18.83 4.49
N HIS A 137 -4.17 -19.65 5.04
CA HIS A 137 -3.25 -19.19 6.07
C HIS A 137 -2.16 -18.30 5.48
N LYS A 138 -1.79 -17.27 6.22
CA LYS A 138 -0.77 -16.30 5.80
C LYS A 138 0.55 -16.96 5.39
N ILE A 139 0.95 -18.02 6.09
CA ILE A 139 2.19 -18.74 5.82
C ILE A 139 2.16 -19.48 4.48
N ASP A 140 1.00 -20.02 4.10
CA ASP A 140 0.83 -20.73 2.83
C ASP A 140 0.90 -19.76 1.66
N ILE A 141 0.26 -18.59 1.79
CA ILE A 141 0.35 -17.49 0.81
C ILE A 141 1.82 -17.07 0.62
N ILE A 142 2.55 -16.86 1.73
CA ILE A 142 3.96 -16.45 1.68
C ILE A 142 4.80 -17.50 0.95
N ARG A 143 4.60 -18.79 1.25
CA ARG A 143 5.35 -19.88 0.63
C ARG A 143 5.09 -19.97 -0.87
N GLU A 144 3.81 -20.01 -1.26
CA GLU A 144 3.38 -20.12 -2.66
C GLU A 144 3.85 -18.95 -3.53
N VAL A 145 3.87 -17.74 -2.97
CA VAL A 145 4.24 -16.53 -3.70
C VAL A 145 5.74 -16.32 -3.71
N ALA A 146 6.46 -16.69 -2.65
CA ALA A 146 7.91 -16.52 -2.55
C ALA A 146 8.66 -17.33 -3.62
N GLU A 147 8.12 -18.49 -4.04
CA GLU A 147 8.70 -19.32 -5.11
C GLU A 147 8.74 -18.63 -6.49
N LEU A 148 8.04 -17.51 -6.65
CA LEU A 148 7.99 -16.78 -7.92
C LEU A 148 9.11 -15.73 -8.09
N ILE A 149 9.88 -15.48 -7.03
CA ILE A 149 10.87 -14.39 -6.98
C ILE A 149 12.22 -14.98 -6.60
N ASP A 150 13.15 -14.90 -7.52
CA ASP A 150 14.49 -15.54 -7.39
C ASP A 150 15.49 -14.67 -6.60
N GLU A 151 15.19 -13.36 -6.43
CA GLU A 151 16.06 -12.41 -5.74
C GLU A 151 16.19 -12.75 -4.25
N ARG A 152 17.31 -12.31 -3.65
CA ARG A 152 17.64 -12.62 -2.26
C ARG A 152 16.66 -12.00 -1.28
N VAL A 153 16.17 -12.80 -0.33
CA VAL A 153 15.34 -12.32 0.77
C VAL A 153 16.18 -11.65 1.85
N ASP A 154 15.77 -10.46 2.28
CA ASP A 154 16.27 -9.76 3.47
C ASP A 154 15.08 -9.25 4.29
N LEU A 155 14.87 -9.87 5.46
CA LEU A 155 13.70 -9.56 6.29
C LEU A 155 13.88 -8.26 7.08
N GLU A 156 15.11 -7.84 7.32
CA GLU A 156 15.42 -6.66 8.15
C GLU A 156 15.57 -5.40 7.31
N ASN A 157 16.43 -5.45 6.28
CA ASN A 157 16.81 -4.29 5.46
C ASN A 157 16.59 -4.54 3.96
N PRO A 158 15.36 -4.84 3.52
CA PRO A 158 15.09 -5.11 2.11
C PRO A 158 15.14 -3.82 1.28
N ASP A 159 15.61 -3.94 0.03
CA ASP A 159 15.47 -2.87 -0.97
C ASP A 159 14.02 -2.71 -1.43
N LYS A 160 13.27 -3.84 -1.48
CA LYS A 160 11.87 -3.88 -1.91
C LYS A 160 10.98 -4.65 -0.95
N ILE A 161 9.73 -4.25 -0.90
CA ILE A 161 8.68 -4.93 -0.14
C ILE A 161 7.58 -5.32 -1.12
N LEU A 162 7.41 -6.62 -1.37
CA LEU A 162 6.18 -7.14 -1.97
C LEU A 162 5.11 -7.16 -0.90
N ARG A 163 4.12 -6.28 -1.04
CA ARG A 163 3.05 -6.15 -0.07
C ARG A 163 1.73 -6.63 -0.63
N ILE A 164 1.03 -7.47 0.13
CA ILE A 164 -0.30 -7.99 -0.21
C ILE A 164 -1.26 -7.66 0.93
N GLU A 165 -2.31 -6.91 0.62
CA GLU A 165 -3.37 -6.49 1.55
C GLU A 165 -4.68 -7.22 1.19
N PHE A 166 -5.03 -8.24 1.97
CA PHE A 166 -6.31 -8.92 1.80
C PHE A 166 -7.42 -8.16 2.53
N ILE A 167 -8.47 -7.84 1.79
CA ILE A 167 -9.70 -7.26 2.34
C ILE A 167 -10.88 -8.04 1.78
N ASP A 168 -11.41 -8.98 2.55
CA ASP A 168 -12.49 -9.88 2.15
C ASP A 168 -12.11 -10.66 0.87
N LYS A 169 -12.82 -10.47 -0.23
CA LYS A 169 -12.60 -11.15 -1.51
C LYS A 169 -11.60 -10.46 -2.44
N HIS A 170 -10.90 -9.44 -1.96
CA HIS A 170 -9.98 -8.64 -2.76
C HIS A 170 -8.57 -8.66 -2.17
N ALA A 171 -7.58 -8.62 -3.04
CA ALA A 171 -6.18 -8.48 -2.67
C ALA A 171 -5.57 -7.26 -3.39
N GLY A 172 -5.08 -6.30 -2.61
CA GLY A 172 -4.28 -5.19 -3.11
C GLY A 172 -2.80 -5.60 -3.10
N ILE A 173 -2.12 -5.44 -4.23
CA ILE A 173 -0.72 -5.86 -4.39
C ILE A 173 0.13 -4.64 -4.74
N SER A 174 1.33 -4.57 -4.15
CA SER A 174 2.29 -3.50 -4.43
C SER A 174 3.72 -3.99 -4.27
N VAL A 175 4.62 -3.45 -5.08
CA VAL A 175 6.07 -3.57 -4.90
C VAL A 175 6.61 -2.18 -4.54
N LEU A 176 7.02 -2.01 -3.30
CA LEU A 176 7.36 -0.72 -2.71
C LEU A 176 8.79 -0.72 -2.16
N LYS A 177 9.44 0.43 -2.22
CA LYS A 177 10.62 0.68 -1.37
C LYS A 177 10.17 0.93 0.08
N PRO A 178 10.99 0.62 1.09
CA PRO A 178 10.60 0.81 2.49
C PRO A 178 10.13 2.24 2.84
N TYR A 179 10.70 3.25 2.21
CA TYR A 179 10.34 4.65 2.43
C TYR A 179 9.06 5.09 1.69
N GLU A 180 8.55 4.29 0.77
CA GLU A 180 7.27 4.53 0.06
C GLU A 180 6.05 4.10 0.89
N ILE A 181 6.25 3.66 2.13
CA ILE A 181 5.19 3.44 3.11
C ILE A 181 5.33 4.50 4.20
N PHE A 182 4.33 5.34 4.38
CA PHE A 182 4.31 6.28 5.50
C PHE A 182 3.73 5.62 6.75
N SER A 183 4.35 5.88 7.90
CA SER A 183 3.85 5.50 9.22
C SER A 183 4.20 6.58 10.22
N ALA A 184 3.21 7.24 10.81
CA ALA A 184 3.39 8.29 11.81
C ALA A 184 4.22 7.79 13.01
N ILE A 185 3.92 6.60 13.52
CA ILE A 185 4.62 6.01 14.69
C ILE A 185 6.11 5.80 14.39
N ARG A 186 6.45 5.23 13.23
CA ARG A 186 7.86 4.99 12.85
C ARG A 186 8.61 6.28 12.61
N THR A 187 7.95 7.26 12.00
CA THR A 187 8.56 8.55 11.70
C THR A 187 8.87 9.33 12.99
N GLN A 188 7.98 9.33 13.96
CA GLN A 188 8.25 9.89 15.29
C GLN A 188 9.43 9.21 16.00
N SER A 189 9.48 7.87 15.99
CA SER A 189 10.58 7.13 16.64
C SER A 189 11.95 7.41 16.04
N LEU A 190 12.03 7.76 14.76
CA LEU A 190 13.28 8.20 14.12
C LEU A 190 13.68 9.62 14.52
N MET A 191 12.71 10.53 14.70
CA MET A 191 12.96 11.91 15.11
C MET A 191 13.43 12.03 16.57
N THR A 192 13.02 11.11 17.45
CA THR A 192 13.43 11.11 18.88
C THR A 192 14.79 10.45 19.13
N ARG A 193 15.41 9.83 18.12
CA ARG A 193 16.73 9.19 18.22
C ARG A 193 17.88 10.03 17.65
N THR A 194 17.58 11.21 17.12
CA THR A 194 18.53 12.22 16.64
C THR A 194 18.63 13.36 17.61
#